data_07bd29ba0fe88034d50fd58ccc59034e
#
_entry.id   07bd29ba0fe88034d50fd58ccc59034e
#
_cell.length_a   1.000
_cell.length_b   1.000
_cell.length_c   1.000
_cell.angle_alpha   90.00
_cell.angle_beta   90.00
_cell.angle_gamma   90.00
#
_symmetry.space_group_name_H-M   'P 1'
#
loop_
_entity.id
_entity.type
_entity.pdbx_description
1 polymer ?
#
loop_
_entity_poly.entity_id
_entity_poly.type
_entity_poly.pdbx_seq_one_letter_code
_entity_poly.pdbx_strand_id
1 'polypeptide(L)'
;IPVIMGYAAICIMIVLMAPEVIAFLAPSSYGEGMYVIPSVVGGVFYMSIFSIFSNVIYYHKKPKYVMGAGVAAAVVNFILNMIFIPTVGYLAAGYTTLAAYLVEVVWAYIAMKKVTGSSVYDMKKLVIIGSGVLVTSVAVPLLYPYLIIRVLILAGLLLVLWKNKDLMISILWKGRKNV
;
A
#
# COMPACT_ATOMS: atom_id res chain seq x y z
N ILE A 1 2.28 14.32 2.11
CA ILE A 1 3.35 13.29 2.23
C ILE A 1 3.43 12.74 3.66
N PRO A 2 3.47 13.51 4.75
CA PRO A 2 3.58 12.95 6.11
C PRO A 2 2.45 12.01 6.50
N VAL A 3 1.21 12.29 6.07
CA VAL A 3 0.07 11.37 6.27
C VAL A 3 0.32 10.02 5.57
N ILE A 4 0.86 10.05 4.35
CA ILE A 4 1.22 8.84 3.60
C ILE A 4 2.35 8.07 4.31
N MET A 5 3.33 8.77 4.89
CA MET A 5 4.40 8.14 5.69
C MET A 5 3.83 7.45 6.94
N GLY A 6 2.94 8.11 7.68
CA GLY A 6 2.26 7.53 8.82
C GLY A 6 1.44 6.30 8.43
N TYR A 7 0.71 6.39 7.32
CA TYR A 7 -0.07 5.28 6.79
C TYR A 7 0.81 4.10 6.34
N ALA A 8 1.92 4.38 5.64
CA ALA A 8 2.91 3.37 5.28
C ALA A 8 3.49 2.66 6.52
N ALA A 9 3.80 3.40 7.58
CA ALA A 9 4.29 2.83 8.83
C ALA A 9 3.27 1.87 9.47
N ILE A 10 1.98 2.25 9.48
CA ILE A 10 0.91 1.38 9.97
C ILE A 10 0.81 0.11 9.10
N CYS A 11 0.85 0.25 7.78
CA CYS A 11 0.85 -0.89 6.86
C CYS A 11 2.02 -1.85 7.14
N ILE A 12 3.24 -1.31 7.30
CA ILE A 12 4.43 -2.10 7.60
C ILE A 12 4.29 -2.83 8.95
N MET A 13 3.75 -2.16 9.98
CA MET A 13 3.49 -2.79 11.28
C MET A 13 2.51 -3.95 11.16
N ILE A 14 1.41 -3.79 10.42
CA ILE A 14 0.42 -4.85 10.21
C ILE A 14 1.06 -6.04 9.49
N VAL A 15 1.87 -5.80 8.46
CA VAL A 15 2.56 -6.87 7.73
C VAL A 15 3.54 -7.62 8.63
N LEU A 16 4.30 -6.92 9.48
CA LEU A 16 5.24 -7.55 10.42
C LEU A 16 4.53 -8.41 11.49
N MET A 17 3.33 -8.00 11.90
CA MET A 17 2.54 -8.68 12.92
C MET A 17 1.49 -9.66 12.36
N ALA A 18 1.49 -9.91 11.05
CA ALA A 18 0.46 -10.74 10.43
C ALA A 18 0.35 -12.16 11.03
N PRO A 19 1.45 -12.88 11.37
CA PRO A 19 1.35 -14.18 12.03
C PRO A 19 0.65 -14.11 13.39
N GLU A 20 0.97 -13.12 14.21
CA GLU A 20 0.37 -12.93 15.53
C GLU A 20 -1.10 -12.53 15.43
N VAL A 21 -1.43 -11.68 14.47
CA VAL A 21 -2.82 -11.26 14.20
C VAL A 21 -3.67 -12.47 13.81
N ILE A 22 -3.19 -13.31 12.88
CA ILE A 22 -3.91 -14.54 12.49
C ILE A 22 -4.01 -15.53 13.64
N ALA A 23 -2.92 -15.74 14.38
CA ALA A 23 -2.92 -16.69 15.52
C ALA A 23 -3.91 -16.26 16.63
N PHE A 24 -4.16 -14.96 16.79
CA PHE A 24 -5.10 -14.44 17.78
C PHE A 24 -6.55 -14.43 17.26
N LEU A 25 -6.78 -14.11 15.98
CA LEU A 25 -8.11 -13.85 15.43
C LEU A 25 -8.74 -15.06 14.75
N ALA A 26 -7.95 -16.05 14.30
CA ALA A 26 -8.43 -17.14 13.47
C ALA A 26 -8.06 -18.51 14.04
N PRO A 27 -8.90 -19.54 13.81
CA PRO A 27 -8.54 -20.93 14.10
C PRO A 27 -7.26 -21.37 13.36
N SER A 28 -6.55 -22.35 13.90
CA SER A 28 -5.28 -22.86 13.34
C SER A 28 -5.38 -23.32 11.87
N SER A 29 -6.58 -23.74 11.43
CA SER A 29 -6.85 -24.10 10.03
C SER A 29 -6.67 -22.93 9.04
N TYR A 30 -6.69 -21.69 9.51
CA TYR A 30 -6.50 -20.49 8.69
C TYR A 30 -5.08 -19.93 8.77
N GLY A 31 -4.12 -20.66 9.35
CA GLY A 31 -2.74 -20.19 9.55
C GLY A 31 -2.06 -19.70 8.28
N GLU A 32 -2.30 -20.33 7.13
CA GLU A 32 -1.75 -19.89 5.84
C GLU A 32 -2.26 -18.52 5.39
N GLY A 33 -3.38 -18.04 5.93
CA GLY A 33 -3.92 -16.70 5.64
C GLY A 33 -2.95 -15.58 5.98
N MET A 34 -1.97 -15.81 6.88
CA MET A 34 -0.93 -14.83 7.19
C MET A 34 -0.14 -14.41 5.94
N TYR A 35 0.01 -15.26 4.94
CA TYR A 35 0.74 -14.96 3.70
C TYR A 35 -0.06 -14.11 2.71
N VAL A 36 -1.38 -14.00 2.88
CA VAL A 36 -2.24 -13.12 2.07
C VAL A 36 -2.24 -11.69 2.61
N ILE A 37 -2.12 -11.51 3.93
CA ILE A 37 -2.16 -10.19 4.58
C ILE A 37 -1.19 -9.17 3.95
N PRO A 38 0.09 -9.50 3.68
CA PRO A 38 1.03 -8.53 3.12
C PRO A 38 0.62 -7.97 1.78
N SER A 39 0.13 -8.82 0.89
CA SER A 39 -0.31 -8.38 -0.44
C SER A 39 -1.57 -7.53 -0.37
N VAL A 40 -2.51 -7.87 0.51
CA VAL A 40 -3.73 -7.08 0.73
C VAL A 40 -3.40 -5.72 1.33
N VAL A 41 -2.56 -5.67 2.38
CA VAL A 41 -2.16 -4.42 3.03
C VAL A 41 -1.38 -3.53 2.06
N GLY A 42 -0.45 -4.10 1.28
CA GLY A 42 0.24 -3.38 0.22
C GLY A 42 -0.73 -2.83 -0.83
N GLY A 43 -1.70 -3.61 -1.24
CA GLY A 43 -2.76 -3.19 -2.17
C GLY A 43 -3.57 -2.01 -1.64
N VAL A 44 -4.04 -2.07 -0.39
CA VAL A 44 -4.77 -0.98 0.26
C VAL A 44 -3.91 0.29 0.38
N PHE A 45 -2.61 0.15 0.62
CA PHE A 45 -1.69 1.28 0.59
C PHE A 45 -1.65 1.94 -0.79
N TYR A 46 -1.48 1.17 -1.87
CA TYR A 46 -1.47 1.72 -3.24
C TYR A 46 -2.83 2.30 -3.65
N MET A 47 -3.94 1.72 -3.21
CA MET A 47 -5.27 2.29 -3.39
C MET A 47 -5.40 3.68 -2.75
N SER A 48 -4.72 3.93 -1.61
CA SER A 48 -4.68 5.26 -1.01
C SER A 48 -3.91 6.28 -1.85
N ILE A 49 -2.79 5.87 -2.48
CA ILE A 49 -2.04 6.71 -3.43
C ILE A 49 -2.89 7.00 -4.67
N PHE A 50 -3.57 5.99 -5.22
CA PHE A 50 -4.51 6.16 -6.32
C PHE A 50 -5.58 7.20 -5.99
N SER A 51 -6.17 7.14 -4.79
CA SER A 51 -7.20 8.08 -4.35
C SER A 51 -6.71 9.53 -4.34
N ILE A 52 -5.45 9.77 -3.95
CA ILE A 52 -4.85 11.11 -3.96
C ILE A 52 -4.73 11.64 -5.39
N PHE A 53 -4.28 10.84 -6.34
CA PHE A 53 -4.19 11.24 -7.75
C PHE A 53 -5.57 11.44 -8.37
N SER A 54 -6.51 10.56 -8.04
CA SER A 54 -7.89 10.62 -8.51
C SER A 54 -8.61 11.88 -8.06
N ASN A 55 -8.38 12.33 -6.81
CA ASN A 55 -8.96 13.58 -6.30
C ASN A 55 -8.54 14.80 -7.16
N VAL A 56 -7.28 14.84 -7.62
CA VAL A 56 -6.81 15.89 -8.53
C VAL A 56 -7.52 15.81 -9.88
N ILE A 57 -7.68 14.59 -10.42
CA ILE A 57 -8.36 14.38 -11.70
C ILE A 57 -9.85 14.77 -11.61
N TYR A 58 -10.52 14.45 -10.51
CA TYR A 58 -11.91 14.86 -10.25
C TYR A 58 -12.05 16.38 -10.12
N TYR A 59 -11.11 17.03 -9.42
CA TYR A 59 -11.09 18.50 -9.33
C TYR A 59 -11.07 19.17 -10.71
N HIS A 60 -10.32 18.59 -11.66
CA HIS A 60 -10.28 19.05 -13.06
C HIS A 60 -11.45 18.56 -13.93
N LYS A 61 -12.49 17.94 -13.33
CA LYS A 61 -13.70 17.44 -14.03
C LYS A 61 -13.40 16.46 -15.17
N LYS A 62 -12.42 15.56 -14.98
CA LYS A 62 -12.02 14.55 -15.97
C LYS A 62 -12.17 13.10 -15.46
N PRO A 63 -13.36 12.70 -14.94
CA PRO A 63 -13.56 11.39 -14.29
C PRO A 63 -13.28 10.19 -15.21
N LYS A 64 -13.38 10.37 -16.52
CA LYS A 64 -13.10 9.30 -17.49
C LYS A 64 -11.70 8.68 -17.36
N TYR A 65 -10.71 9.43 -16.91
CA TYR A 65 -9.38 8.90 -16.68
C TYR A 65 -9.30 7.99 -15.45
N VAL A 66 -10.09 8.30 -14.41
CA VAL A 66 -10.19 7.46 -13.20
C VAL A 66 -10.92 6.16 -13.53
N MET A 67 -12.01 6.23 -14.30
CA MET A 67 -12.71 5.04 -14.80
C MET A 67 -11.79 4.16 -15.65
N GLY A 68 -10.99 4.76 -16.53
CA GLY A 68 -10.01 4.03 -17.34
C GLY A 68 -8.96 3.31 -16.52
N ALA A 69 -8.50 3.91 -15.41
CA ALA A 69 -7.58 3.27 -14.47
C ALA A 69 -8.19 2.00 -13.86
N GLY A 70 -9.43 2.09 -13.37
CA GLY A 70 -10.14 0.95 -12.79
C GLY A 70 -10.36 -0.19 -13.80
N VAL A 71 -10.74 0.14 -15.05
CA VAL A 71 -10.88 -0.87 -16.12
C VAL A 71 -9.55 -1.54 -16.41
N ALA A 72 -8.45 -0.78 -16.55
CA ALA A 72 -7.12 -1.35 -16.79
C ALA A 72 -6.68 -2.27 -15.65
N ALA A 73 -6.88 -1.86 -14.39
CA ALA A 73 -6.58 -2.66 -13.22
C ALA A 73 -7.40 -3.96 -13.19
N ALA A 74 -8.70 -3.89 -13.49
CA ALA A 74 -9.58 -5.06 -13.54
C ALA A 74 -9.15 -6.07 -14.62
N VAL A 75 -8.80 -5.61 -15.81
CA VAL A 75 -8.32 -6.46 -16.90
C VAL A 75 -7.00 -7.13 -16.51
N VAL A 76 -6.05 -6.38 -15.95
CA VAL A 76 -4.76 -6.94 -15.48
C VAL A 76 -4.99 -7.96 -14.37
N ASN A 77 -5.82 -7.64 -13.38
CA ASN A 77 -6.13 -8.58 -12.29
C ASN A 77 -6.75 -9.88 -12.82
N PHE A 78 -7.71 -9.77 -13.74
CA PHE A 78 -8.37 -10.93 -14.35
C PHE A 78 -7.35 -11.83 -15.08
N ILE A 79 -6.51 -11.24 -15.95
CA ILE A 79 -5.50 -11.97 -16.71
C ILE A 79 -4.50 -12.65 -15.77
N LEU A 80 -3.98 -11.94 -14.78
CA LEU A 80 -3.01 -12.49 -13.82
C LEU A 80 -3.64 -13.60 -12.98
N ASN A 81 -4.89 -13.46 -12.55
CA ASN A 81 -5.60 -14.50 -11.81
C ASN A 81 -5.79 -15.78 -12.65
N MET A 82 -6.15 -15.65 -13.94
CA MET A 82 -6.26 -16.80 -14.84
C MET A 82 -4.94 -17.57 -15.00
N ILE A 83 -3.81 -16.88 -14.94
CA ILE A 83 -2.49 -17.49 -15.10
C ILE A 83 -1.97 -18.06 -13.77
N PHE A 84 -2.05 -17.29 -12.68
CA PHE A 84 -1.35 -17.63 -11.44
C PHE A 84 -2.18 -18.43 -10.44
N ILE A 85 -3.51 -18.28 -10.39
CA ILE A 85 -4.32 -19.08 -9.45
C ILE A 85 -4.24 -20.59 -9.75
N PRO A 86 -4.32 -21.06 -11.00
CA PRO A 86 -4.18 -22.48 -11.29
C PRO A 86 -2.81 -23.06 -10.98
N THR A 87 -1.74 -22.25 -11.00
CA THR A 87 -0.35 -22.69 -10.83
C THR A 87 0.16 -22.55 -9.40
N VAL A 88 -0.23 -21.48 -8.69
CA VAL A 88 0.28 -21.13 -7.35
C VAL A 88 -0.79 -21.29 -6.27
N GLY A 89 -2.06 -21.39 -6.66
CA GLY A 89 -3.19 -21.47 -5.74
C GLY A 89 -3.74 -20.10 -5.32
N TYR A 90 -4.61 -20.11 -4.33
CA TYR A 90 -5.37 -18.92 -3.88
C TYR A 90 -4.49 -17.78 -3.35
N LEU A 91 -3.29 -18.08 -2.85
CA LEU A 91 -2.33 -17.06 -2.38
C LEU A 91 -1.94 -16.09 -3.51
N ALA A 92 -1.93 -16.55 -4.76
CA ALA A 92 -1.65 -15.72 -5.91
C ALA A 92 -2.64 -14.56 -6.05
N ALA A 93 -3.92 -14.76 -5.69
CA ALA A 93 -4.97 -13.75 -5.83
C ALA A 93 -4.66 -12.44 -5.08
N GLY A 94 -4.00 -12.51 -3.93
CA GLY A 94 -3.55 -11.33 -3.19
C GLY A 94 -2.49 -10.55 -3.95
N TYR A 95 -1.47 -11.23 -4.50
CA TYR A 95 -0.37 -10.58 -5.22
C TYR A 95 -0.78 -10.09 -6.61
N THR A 96 -1.68 -10.77 -7.30
CA THR A 96 -2.25 -10.28 -8.57
C THR A 96 -3.09 -9.03 -8.37
N THR A 97 -3.81 -8.94 -7.25
CA THR A 97 -4.55 -7.73 -6.86
C THR A 97 -3.59 -6.58 -6.52
N LEU A 98 -2.51 -6.85 -5.79
CA LEU A 98 -1.47 -5.85 -5.54
C LEU A 98 -0.87 -5.32 -6.85
N ALA A 99 -0.57 -6.20 -7.81
CA ALA A 99 -0.07 -5.80 -9.13
C ALA A 99 -1.09 -4.94 -9.90
N ALA A 100 -2.39 -5.27 -9.83
CA ALA A 100 -3.45 -4.48 -10.44
C ALA A 100 -3.53 -3.07 -9.85
N TYR A 101 -3.41 -2.92 -8.53
CA TYR A 101 -3.38 -1.59 -7.88
C TYR A 101 -2.12 -0.79 -8.26
N LEU A 102 -0.98 -1.42 -8.50
CA LEU A 102 0.19 -0.74 -9.03
C LEU A 102 -0.08 -0.18 -10.43
N VAL A 103 -0.73 -0.95 -11.30
CA VAL A 103 -1.14 -0.47 -12.64
C VAL A 103 -2.09 0.72 -12.52
N GLU A 104 -3.06 0.64 -11.61
CA GLU A 104 -4.03 1.70 -11.35
C GLU A 104 -3.35 3.01 -10.91
N VAL A 105 -2.39 2.92 -9.99
CA VAL A 105 -1.61 4.08 -9.52
C VAL A 105 -0.78 4.70 -10.64
N VAL A 106 -0.10 3.87 -11.46
CA VAL A 106 0.71 4.36 -12.59
C VAL A 106 -0.18 5.07 -13.61
N TRP A 107 -1.32 4.47 -13.95
CA TRP A 107 -2.29 5.10 -14.85
C TRP A 107 -2.79 6.44 -14.31
N ALA A 108 -3.21 6.47 -13.05
CA ALA A 108 -3.71 7.69 -12.41
C ALA A 108 -2.64 8.79 -12.34
N TYR A 109 -1.38 8.43 -12.09
CA TYR A 109 -0.26 9.39 -12.14
C TYR A 109 -0.09 10.00 -13.53
N ILE A 110 -0.08 9.16 -14.58
CA ILE A 110 0.05 9.63 -15.98
C ILE A 110 -1.14 10.53 -16.33
N ALA A 111 -2.35 10.12 -15.96
CA ALA A 111 -3.56 10.89 -16.19
C ALA A 111 -3.56 12.23 -15.44
N MET A 112 -3.17 12.23 -14.16
CA MET A 112 -3.02 13.45 -13.36
C MET A 112 -2.04 14.41 -14.02
N LYS A 113 -0.85 13.94 -14.40
CA LYS A 113 0.16 14.76 -15.09
C LYS A 113 -0.35 15.32 -16.41
N LYS A 114 -1.12 14.52 -17.18
CA LYS A 114 -1.74 14.97 -18.44
C LYS A 114 -2.77 16.08 -18.24
N VAL A 115 -3.52 16.02 -17.13
CA VAL A 115 -4.61 16.97 -16.83
C VAL A 115 -4.07 18.27 -16.23
N THR A 116 -3.00 18.21 -15.42
CA THR A 116 -2.42 19.35 -14.69
C THR A 116 -1.24 19.99 -15.41
N GLY A 117 -0.64 19.32 -16.38
CA GLY A 117 0.59 19.75 -17.05
C GLY A 117 1.87 19.56 -16.25
N SER A 118 1.77 19.21 -14.95
CA SER A 118 2.91 19.04 -14.05
C SER A 118 2.63 17.98 -12.98
N SER A 119 3.66 17.62 -12.22
CA SER A 119 3.46 16.76 -11.03
C SER A 119 3.04 17.64 -9.85
N VAL A 120 1.84 17.37 -9.31
CA VAL A 120 1.29 18.09 -8.14
C VAL A 120 1.98 17.66 -6.84
N TYR A 121 2.55 16.45 -6.81
CA TYR A 121 3.16 15.85 -5.63
C TYR A 121 4.65 15.58 -5.83
N ASP A 122 5.40 15.53 -4.72
CA ASP A 122 6.81 15.09 -4.71
C ASP A 122 6.89 13.59 -5.00
N MET A 123 7.01 13.26 -6.29
CA MET A 123 7.02 11.86 -6.75
C MET A 123 8.21 11.08 -6.23
N LYS A 124 9.37 11.73 -5.99
CA LYS A 124 10.54 11.03 -5.45
C LYS A 124 10.22 10.43 -4.08
N LYS A 125 9.60 11.22 -3.20
CA LYS A 125 9.20 10.74 -1.87
C LYS A 125 8.10 9.68 -1.95
N LEU A 126 7.10 9.85 -2.82
CA LEU A 126 6.04 8.86 -3.00
C LEU A 126 6.58 7.52 -3.50
N VAL A 127 7.50 7.54 -4.46
CA VAL A 127 8.14 6.32 -4.99
C VAL A 127 8.97 5.65 -3.91
N ILE A 128 9.76 6.40 -3.12
CA ILE A 128 10.56 5.83 -2.03
C ILE A 128 9.67 5.16 -0.98
N ILE A 129 8.60 5.83 -0.54
CA ILE A 129 7.66 5.29 0.45
C ILE A 129 6.94 4.06 -0.13
N GLY A 130 6.43 4.17 -1.36
CA GLY A 130 5.77 3.07 -2.05
C GLY A 130 6.68 1.85 -2.21
N SER A 131 7.91 2.05 -2.69
CA SER A 131 8.89 0.97 -2.79
C SER A 131 9.17 0.29 -1.46
N GLY A 132 9.23 1.06 -0.36
CA GLY A 132 9.38 0.51 0.98
C GLY A 132 8.23 -0.41 1.37
N VAL A 133 6.97 0.01 1.12
CA VAL A 133 5.80 -0.82 1.40
C VAL A 133 5.75 -2.04 0.47
N LEU A 134 6.09 -1.89 -0.80
CA LEU A 134 6.13 -3.00 -1.75
C LEU A 134 7.15 -4.07 -1.34
N VAL A 135 8.39 -3.64 -1.05
CA VAL A 135 9.44 -4.54 -0.57
C VAL A 135 9.02 -5.24 0.71
N THR A 136 8.40 -4.52 1.64
CA THR A 136 7.89 -5.11 2.88
C THR A 136 6.80 -6.16 2.59
N SER A 137 5.86 -5.87 1.70
CA SER A 137 4.78 -6.79 1.34
C SER A 137 5.27 -8.08 0.67
N VAL A 138 6.41 -8.04 -0.02
CA VAL A 138 6.97 -9.20 -0.72
C VAL A 138 8.00 -9.93 0.14
N ALA A 139 8.86 -9.21 0.86
CA ALA A 139 10.01 -9.78 1.56
C ALA A 139 9.70 -10.24 3.00
N VAL A 140 8.82 -9.52 3.72
CA VAL A 140 8.53 -9.85 5.14
C VAL A 140 7.89 -11.23 5.33
N PRO A 141 7.04 -11.77 4.43
CA PRO A 141 6.58 -13.15 4.54
C PRO A 141 7.69 -14.19 4.68
N LEU A 142 8.86 -13.94 4.10
CA LEU A 142 10.04 -14.81 4.24
C LEU A 142 10.63 -14.78 5.67
N LEU A 143 10.34 -13.73 6.44
CA LEU A 143 10.82 -13.53 7.80
C LEU A 143 9.81 -14.06 8.86
N TYR A 144 8.66 -14.57 8.48
CA TYR A 144 7.64 -15.05 9.41
C TYR A 144 8.13 -16.13 10.39
N PRO A 145 9.01 -17.06 10.00
CA PRO A 145 9.59 -18.01 10.96
C PRO A 145 10.50 -17.36 12.02
N TYR A 146 11.01 -16.15 11.78
CA TYR A 146 12.01 -15.50 12.60
C TYR A 146 11.42 -14.37 13.46
N LEU A 147 10.75 -14.72 14.55
CA LEU A 147 10.08 -13.77 15.45
C LEU A 147 11.02 -12.63 15.93
N ILE A 148 12.23 -12.98 16.35
CA ILE A 148 13.20 -12.01 16.90
C ILE A 148 13.54 -10.93 15.88
N ILE A 149 13.78 -11.31 14.62
CA ILE A 149 14.11 -10.36 13.53
C ILE A 149 12.94 -9.41 13.29
N ARG A 150 11.72 -9.92 13.26
CA ARG A 150 10.50 -9.10 13.06
C ARG A 150 10.29 -8.11 14.21
N VAL A 151 10.48 -8.55 15.45
CA VAL A 151 10.37 -7.69 16.64
C VAL A 151 11.45 -6.59 16.63
N LEU A 152 12.69 -6.89 16.24
CA LEU A 152 13.75 -5.89 16.10
C LEU A 152 13.43 -4.85 15.03
N ILE A 153 12.92 -5.27 13.86
CA ILE A 153 12.48 -4.36 12.80
C ILE A 153 11.33 -3.48 13.29
N LEU A 154 10.34 -4.06 13.98
CA LEU A 154 9.22 -3.34 14.55
C LEU A 154 9.67 -2.30 15.58
N ALA A 155 10.57 -2.69 16.50
CA ALA A 155 11.13 -1.79 17.49
C ALA A 155 11.90 -0.63 16.82
N GLY A 156 12.71 -0.91 15.80
CA GLY A 156 13.40 0.11 15.02
C GLY A 156 12.43 1.08 14.34
N LEU A 157 11.37 0.59 13.75
CA LEU A 157 10.31 1.41 13.13
C LEU A 157 9.64 2.32 14.16
N LEU A 158 9.28 1.77 15.34
CA LEU A 158 8.66 2.54 16.42
C LEU A 158 9.59 3.62 16.96
N LEU A 159 10.89 3.34 17.10
CA LEU A 159 11.90 4.33 17.51
C LEU A 159 12.02 5.47 16.49
N VAL A 160 12.02 5.17 15.20
CA VAL A 160 12.03 6.19 14.14
C VAL A 160 10.77 7.06 14.18
N LEU A 161 9.61 6.47 14.37
CA LEU A 161 8.35 7.20 14.52
C LEU A 161 8.36 8.07 15.78
N TRP A 162 8.83 7.54 16.89
CA TRP A 162 8.97 8.28 18.15
C TRP A 162 9.90 9.49 18.01
N LYS A 163 11.06 9.31 17.39
CA LYS A 163 12.02 10.40 17.13
C LYS A 163 11.44 11.52 16.26
N ASN A 164 10.53 11.18 15.34
CA ASN A 164 9.90 12.12 14.43
C ASN A 164 8.48 12.54 14.84
N LYS A 165 8.03 12.20 16.08
CA LYS A 165 6.67 12.47 16.56
C LYS A 165 6.27 13.94 16.47
N ASP A 166 7.19 14.86 16.82
CA ASP A 166 6.91 16.29 16.85
C ASP A 166 6.65 16.83 15.43
N LEU A 167 7.36 16.32 14.44
CA LEU A 167 7.10 16.61 13.03
C LEU A 167 5.71 16.11 12.62
N MET A 168 5.35 14.89 12.99
CA MET A 168 4.03 14.31 12.67
C MET A 168 2.89 15.08 13.37
N ILE A 169 3.05 15.42 14.65
CA ILE A 169 2.07 16.19 15.43
C ILE A 169 1.92 17.60 14.85
N SER A 170 3.03 18.28 14.53
CA SER A 170 2.99 19.63 13.97
C SER A 170 2.24 19.72 12.64
N ILE A 171 2.29 18.66 11.84
CA ILE A 171 1.62 18.57 10.54
C ILE A 171 0.11 18.33 10.73
N LEU A 172 -0.26 17.42 11.65
CA LEU A 172 -1.66 17.18 11.99
C LEU A 172 -2.32 18.43 12.58
N TRP A 173 -1.57 19.19 13.40
CA TRP A 173 -2.07 20.42 14.01
C TRP A 173 -2.18 21.60 13.04
N LYS A 174 -1.23 21.74 12.09
CA LYS A 174 -1.30 22.77 11.04
C LYS A 174 -2.47 22.57 10.08
N GLY A 175 -2.83 21.32 9.78
CA GLY A 175 -4.01 21.00 8.95
C GLY A 175 -5.32 21.48 9.59
N ARG A 176 -5.38 21.54 10.92
CA ARG A 176 -6.58 21.95 11.67
C ARG A 176 -6.79 23.46 11.75
N LYS A 177 -5.74 24.26 11.51
CA LYS A 177 -5.82 25.76 11.56
C LYS A 177 -6.17 26.40 10.22
N ASN A 178 -6.22 25.63 9.13
CA ASN A 178 -6.51 26.11 7.78
C ASN A 178 -7.86 25.61 7.23
N VAL A 179 -8.74 25.11 8.10
CA VAL A 179 -10.17 24.84 7.89
C VAL A 179 -10.95 25.75 8.80
#